data_5003a5205c1f832974d2044bd90b4e0d
#
_entry.id   5003a5205c1f832974d2044bd90b4e0d
#
_cell.length_a   1.000
_cell.length_b   1.000
_cell.length_c   1.000
_cell.angle_alpha   90.00
_cell.angle_beta   90.00
_cell.angle_gamma   90.00
#
_symmetry.space_group_name_H-M   'P 1'
#
loop_
_entity.id
_entity.type
_entity.pdbx_description
1 polymer ?
#
loop_
_entity_poly.entity_id
_entity_poly.type
_entity_poly.pdbx_seq_one_letter_code
_entity_poly.pdbx_strand_id
1 'polypeptide(L)'
;MTTSDLVGLRIKTVRRQRGLSQAQLAHPELSDSYVSLIESGKRTPTPAVLELLAQKLDCSLSYLINGVTAEQMEDIELALGYARLALENGEVAEARTRYTELLANNNLTGLTALRQETEFGLAFAAQASGDFDGAIAILLRLSEEELPPDRRVEIASNLCRAYRESERLTEAVEVGEQMLSSTTRPAWNDLLVELGAGLLAAYMERGDLLRARQFAAELLNAADALGTPRSIVAANWMASNTASATGHAEEALSFAERAMAVQLETGQPGSIARMRLAHARKRLLARPQEAAAVRDVLRGAIVEFEQTATSTVERARLLVELARAECMTGDLDESVEHADRGRGLVPNTASALRAEAELLLARVYGSVGRMDQAERQLSSVRDSLSPLPDSRRSAATWYATAETMEQLGDSDGAVDAYQRALACAGL
;
A
#
# COMPACT_ATOMS: atom_id res chain seq x y z
N MET A 1 -10.42 -30.67 -6.94
CA MET A 1 -11.83 -31.09 -7.21
C MET A 1 -12.47 -29.97 -7.99
N THR A 2 -13.12 -30.26 -9.08
CA THR A 2 -13.86 -29.25 -9.86
C THR A 2 -15.17 -28.87 -9.15
N THR A 3 -15.73 -27.69 -9.48
CA THR A 3 -17.05 -27.28 -8.95
C THR A 3 -18.14 -28.35 -9.21
N SER A 4 -18.04 -29.03 -10.36
CA SER A 4 -18.96 -30.13 -10.73
C SER A 4 -18.81 -31.34 -9.79
N ASP A 5 -17.59 -31.66 -9.34
CA ASP A 5 -17.35 -32.77 -8.41
C ASP A 5 -17.98 -32.49 -7.05
N LEU A 6 -17.90 -31.21 -6.59
CA LEU A 6 -18.50 -30.79 -5.32
C LEU A 6 -20.04 -30.85 -5.34
N VAL A 7 -20.65 -30.40 -6.43
CA VAL A 7 -22.10 -30.47 -6.62
C VAL A 7 -22.59 -31.94 -6.60
N GLY A 8 -21.94 -32.82 -7.34
CA GLY A 8 -22.26 -34.25 -7.36
C GLY A 8 -22.12 -34.90 -5.97
N LEU A 9 -21.05 -34.54 -5.24
CA LEU A 9 -20.83 -35.03 -3.87
C LEU A 9 -21.92 -34.56 -2.90
N ARG A 10 -22.35 -33.29 -2.99
CA ARG A 10 -23.44 -32.76 -2.15
C ARG A 10 -24.78 -33.43 -2.43
N ILE A 11 -25.14 -33.61 -3.72
CA ILE A 11 -26.34 -34.35 -4.12
C ILE A 11 -26.31 -35.74 -3.52
N LYS A 12 -25.20 -36.46 -3.64
CA LYS A 12 -25.02 -37.81 -3.06
C LYS A 12 -25.15 -37.82 -1.54
N THR A 13 -24.58 -36.81 -0.87
CA THR A 13 -24.62 -36.67 0.60
C THR A 13 -26.04 -36.44 1.09
N VAL A 14 -26.76 -35.46 0.53
CA VAL A 14 -28.16 -35.17 0.91
C VAL A 14 -29.07 -36.33 0.60
N ARG A 15 -28.92 -36.92 -0.58
CA ARG A 15 -29.71 -38.13 -0.94
C ARG A 15 -29.55 -39.25 0.09
N ARG A 16 -28.32 -39.55 0.51
CA ARG A 16 -28.02 -40.56 1.53
C ARG A 16 -28.59 -40.20 2.90
N GLN A 17 -28.49 -38.97 3.31
CA GLN A 17 -29.08 -38.45 4.55
C GLN A 17 -30.60 -38.61 4.58
N ARG A 18 -31.23 -38.45 3.41
CA ARG A 18 -32.68 -38.67 3.24
C ARG A 18 -33.07 -40.13 3.04
N GLY A 19 -32.11 -41.07 3.01
CA GLY A 19 -32.36 -42.49 2.83
C GLY A 19 -32.81 -42.88 1.43
N LEU A 20 -32.66 -42.01 0.42
CA LEU A 20 -33.13 -42.26 -0.95
C LEU A 20 -32.10 -43.07 -1.73
N SER A 21 -32.60 -44.01 -2.58
CA SER A 21 -31.81 -44.66 -3.63
C SER A 21 -31.61 -43.70 -4.83
N GLN A 22 -30.63 -43.98 -5.70
CA GLN A 22 -30.47 -43.23 -6.95
C GLN A 22 -31.71 -43.30 -7.84
N ALA A 23 -32.35 -44.47 -7.88
CA ALA A 23 -33.60 -44.68 -8.59
C ALA A 23 -34.74 -43.80 -8.04
N GLN A 24 -34.92 -43.78 -6.73
CA GLN A 24 -35.94 -42.92 -6.10
C GLN A 24 -35.72 -41.41 -6.35
N LEU A 25 -34.46 -40.98 -6.39
CA LEU A 25 -34.13 -39.58 -6.73
C LEU A 25 -34.36 -39.29 -8.24
N ALA A 26 -34.07 -40.28 -9.11
CA ALA A 26 -34.16 -40.10 -10.55
C ALA A 26 -35.60 -40.04 -11.05
N HIS A 27 -36.46 -40.99 -10.64
CA HIS A 27 -37.82 -41.16 -11.21
C HIS A 27 -38.81 -40.08 -10.74
N PRO A 28 -39.78 -39.73 -11.64
CA PRO A 28 -39.92 -40.24 -13.03
C PRO A 28 -39.15 -39.42 -14.07
N GLU A 29 -38.53 -38.27 -13.75
CA GLU A 29 -38.03 -37.27 -14.72
C GLU A 29 -36.61 -37.56 -15.23
N LEU A 30 -35.80 -38.31 -14.49
CA LEU A 30 -34.41 -38.62 -14.80
C LEU A 30 -34.18 -40.14 -14.86
N SER A 31 -33.02 -40.56 -15.36
CA SER A 31 -32.57 -41.94 -15.27
C SER A 31 -31.59 -42.15 -14.13
N ASP A 32 -31.58 -43.36 -13.55
CA ASP A 32 -30.65 -43.77 -12.50
C ASP A 32 -29.18 -43.54 -12.93
N SER A 33 -28.88 -43.91 -14.19
CA SER A 33 -27.54 -43.71 -14.77
C SER A 33 -27.15 -42.26 -14.84
N TYR A 34 -28.08 -41.35 -15.11
CA TYR A 34 -27.82 -39.93 -15.16
C TYR A 34 -27.50 -39.37 -13.78
N VAL A 35 -28.28 -39.73 -12.75
CA VAL A 35 -28.01 -39.35 -11.36
C VAL A 35 -26.64 -39.89 -10.90
N SER A 36 -26.34 -41.16 -11.25
CA SER A 36 -25.04 -41.77 -10.93
C SER A 36 -23.86 -41.03 -11.58
N LEU A 37 -23.99 -40.56 -12.83
CA LEU A 37 -22.97 -39.76 -13.52
C LEU A 37 -22.79 -38.38 -12.87
N ILE A 38 -23.87 -37.73 -12.44
CA ILE A 38 -23.81 -36.47 -11.71
C ILE A 38 -23.09 -36.66 -10.37
N GLU A 39 -23.50 -37.64 -9.56
CA GLU A 39 -22.93 -37.94 -8.25
C GLU A 39 -21.44 -38.33 -8.30
N SER A 40 -20.99 -38.86 -9.43
CA SER A 40 -19.57 -39.19 -9.66
C SER A 40 -18.75 -38.06 -10.28
N GLY A 41 -19.33 -36.87 -10.52
CA GLY A 41 -18.70 -35.74 -11.18
C GLY A 41 -18.47 -35.89 -12.69
N LYS A 42 -18.85 -37.02 -13.27
CA LYS A 42 -18.65 -37.33 -14.70
C LYS A 42 -19.59 -36.56 -15.64
N ARG A 43 -20.63 -35.94 -15.11
CA ARG A 43 -21.55 -35.10 -15.86
C ARG A 43 -22.04 -33.92 -15.03
N THR A 44 -21.93 -32.74 -15.62
CA THR A 44 -22.46 -31.50 -15.04
C THR A 44 -23.98 -31.43 -15.31
N PRO A 45 -24.83 -31.30 -14.27
CA PRO A 45 -26.25 -31.10 -14.42
C PRO A 45 -26.58 -29.71 -14.98
N THR A 46 -27.65 -29.61 -15.76
CA THR A 46 -28.19 -28.32 -16.20
C THR A 46 -28.87 -27.59 -15.03
N PRO A 47 -29.06 -26.25 -15.08
CA PRO A 47 -29.78 -25.50 -14.04
C PRO A 47 -31.16 -26.10 -13.73
N ALA A 48 -31.93 -26.47 -14.75
CA ALA A 48 -33.26 -27.09 -14.58
C ALA A 48 -33.18 -28.44 -13.84
N VAL A 49 -32.15 -29.25 -14.11
CA VAL A 49 -31.92 -30.51 -13.40
C VAL A 49 -31.52 -30.28 -11.95
N LEU A 50 -30.73 -29.25 -11.68
CA LEU A 50 -30.34 -28.87 -10.31
C LEU A 50 -31.55 -28.41 -9.49
N GLU A 51 -32.45 -27.61 -10.08
CA GLU A 51 -33.71 -27.20 -9.45
C GLU A 51 -34.58 -28.37 -9.11
N LEU A 52 -34.76 -29.33 -10.08
CA LEU A 52 -35.52 -30.54 -9.87
C LEU A 52 -34.94 -31.40 -8.74
N LEU A 53 -33.60 -31.58 -8.72
CA LEU A 53 -32.94 -32.36 -7.69
C LEU A 53 -33.04 -31.68 -6.32
N ALA A 54 -32.94 -30.34 -6.28
CA ALA A 54 -33.09 -29.53 -5.05
C ALA A 54 -34.52 -29.75 -4.46
N GLN A 55 -35.54 -29.66 -5.30
CA GLN A 55 -36.93 -29.92 -4.87
C GLN A 55 -37.11 -31.37 -4.34
N LYS A 56 -36.62 -32.37 -5.07
CA LYS A 56 -36.73 -33.79 -4.64
C LYS A 56 -35.93 -34.08 -3.37
N LEU A 57 -34.82 -33.40 -3.18
CA LEU A 57 -33.98 -33.53 -1.99
C LEU A 57 -34.46 -32.62 -0.85
N ASP A 58 -35.50 -31.82 -1.06
CA ASP A 58 -36.01 -30.84 -0.10
C ASP A 58 -34.87 -30.02 0.52
N CYS A 59 -34.05 -29.40 -0.35
CA CYS A 59 -32.96 -28.52 0.01
C CYS A 59 -32.92 -27.32 -0.96
N SER A 60 -32.22 -26.26 -0.59
CA SER A 60 -32.08 -25.09 -1.47
C SER A 60 -31.16 -25.39 -2.65
N LEU A 61 -31.45 -24.79 -3.81
CA LEU A 61 -30.57 -24.81 -4.97
C LEU A 61 -29.19 -24.26 -4.64
N SER A 62 -29.16 -23.18 -3.84
CA SER A 62 -27.93 -22.56 -3.33
C SER A 62 -27.06 -23.55 -2.55
N TYR A 63 -27.67 -24.39 -1.71
CA TYR A 63 -26.92 -25.42 -0.99
C TYR A 63 -26.29 -26.45 -1.94
N LEU A 64 -26.99 -26.88 -2.98
CA LEU A 64 -26.41 -27.81 -3.94
C LEU A 64 -25.26 -27.21 -4.74
N ILE A 65 -25.39 -25.95 -5.15
CA ILE A 65 -24.37 -25.24 -5.94
C ILE A 65 -23.21 -24.80 -5.08
N ASN A 66 -23.46 -24.14 -3.94
CA ASN A 66 -22.50 -23.42 -3.14
C ASN A 66 -22.06 -24.17 -1.87
N GLY A 67 -22.87 -25.12 -1.40
CA GLY A 67 -22.64 -25.84 -0.14
C GLY A 67 -23.15 -25.13 1.10
N VAL A 68 -23.81 -23.99 0.92
CA VAL A 68 -24.38 -23.16 1.99
C VAL A 68 -25.82 -22.78 1.67
N THR A 69 -26.62 -22.53 2.69
CA THR A 69 -27.97 -21.99 2.54
C THR A 69 -27.93 -20.50 2.15
N ALA A 70 -29.06 -19.94 1.72
CA ALA A 70 -29.13 -18.49 1.45
C ALA A 70 -28.82 -17.66 2.69
N GLU A 71 -29.34 -18.05 3.85
CA GLU A 71 -29.07 -17.40 5.14
C GLU A 71 -27.56 -17.45 5.50
N GLN A 72 -26.93 -18.61 5.35
CA GLN A 72 -25.49 -18.75 5.58
C GLN A 72 -24.65 -17.90 4.61
N MET A 73 -25.12 -17.74 3.35
CA MET A 73 -24.46 -16.86 2.39
C MET A 73 -24.53 -15.41 2.83
N GLU A 74 -25.72 -14.93 3.24
CA GLU A 74 -25.92 -13.57 3.78
C GLU A 74 -25.06 -13.33 5.02
N ASP A 75 -24.97 -14.30 5.94
CA ASP A 75 -24.10 -14.22 7.12
C ASP A 75 -22.63 -14.08 6.75
N ILE A 76 -22.16 -14.85 5.75
CA ILE A 76 -20.75 -14.77 5.27
C ILE A 76 -20.47 -13.41 4.63
N GLU A 77 -21.36 -12.94 3.74
CA GLU A 77 -21.21 -11.64 3.08
C GLU A 77 -21.22 -10.48 4.11
N LEU A 78 -22.10 -10.55 5.10
CA LEU A 78 -22.18 -9.58 6.18
C LEU A 78 -20.89 -9.58 7.04
N ALA A 79 -20.41 -10.76 7.43
CA ALA A 79 -19.19 -10.90 8.20
C ALA A 79 -17.96 -10.40 7.42
N LEU A 80 -17.89 -10.65 6.10
CA LEU A 80 -16.87 -10.10 5.22
C LEU A 80 -16.98 -8.56 5.13
N GLY A 81 -18.18 -8.02 5.05
CA GLY A 81 -18.44 -6.57 5.09
C GLY A 81 -17.92 -5.93 6.38
N TYR A 82 -18.17 -6.53 7.53
CA TYR A 82 -17.64 -6.05 8.81
C TYR A 82 -16.11 -6.12 8.90
N ALA A 83 -15.49 -7.19 8.35
CA ALA A 83 -14.03 -7.29 8.31
C ALA A 83 -13.40 -6.18 7.46
N ARG A 84 -14.01 -5.84 6.32
CA ARG A 84 -13.58 -4.71 5.48
C ARG A 84 -13.73 -3.38 6.20
N LEU A 85 -14.90 -3.14 6.80
CA LEU A 85 -15.17 -1.90 7.52
C LEU A 85 -14.17 -1.69 8.68
N ALA A 86 -13.86 -2.75 9.45
CA ALA A 86 -12.85 -2.68 10.49
C ALA A 86 -11.47 -2.29 9.93
N LEU A 87 -11.10 -2.83 8.76
CA LEU A 87 -9.83 -2.48 8.09
C LEU A 87 -9.82 -1.02 7.62
N GLU A 88 -10.91 -0.54 7.03
CA GLU A 88 -11.08 0.85 6.57
C GLU A 88 -11.02 1.85 7.74
N ASN A 89 -11.57 1.47 8.90
CA ASN A 89 -11.51 2.26 10.12
C ASN A 89 -10.13 2.23 10.82
N GLY A 90 -9.19 1.42 10.32
CA GLY A 90 -7.86 1.26 10.94
C GLY A 90 -7.84 0.29 12.13
N GLU A 91 -8.91 -0.45 12.38
CA GLU A 91 -9.04 -1.49 13.41
C GLU A 91 -8.38 -2.79 12.93
N VAL A 92 -7.07 -2.73 12.64
CA VAL A 92 -6.32 -3.78 11.92
C VAL A 92 -6.36 -5.13 12.65
N ALA A 93 -6.22 -5.13 13.98
CA ALA A 93 -6.25 -6.37 14.77
C ALA A 93 -7.63 -7.05 14.68
N GLU A 94 -8.69 -6.29 14.78
CA GLU A 94 -10.07 -6.77 14.65
C GLU A 94 -10.34 -7.31 13.24
N ALA A 95 -9.94 -6.57 12.20
CA ALA A 95 -10.06 -7.01 10.81
C ALA A 95 -9.35 -8.35 10.58
N ARG A 96 -8.11 -8.49 11.08
CA ARG A 96 -7.33 -9.73 10.99
C ARG A 96 -8.04 -10.92 11.66
N THR A 97 -8.59 -10.70 12.86
CA THR A 97 -9.34 -11.71 13.58
C THR A 97 -10.56 -12.16 12.78
N ARG A 98 -11.37 -11.23 12.29
CA ARG A 98 -12.59 -11.52 11.51
C ARG A 98 -12.30 -12.28 10.21
N TYR A 99 -11.28 -11.87 9.45
CA TYR A 99 -10.87 -12.60 8.24
C TYR A 99 -10.39 -14.03 8.58
N THR A 100 -9.64 -14.19 9.67
CA THR A 100 -9.15 -15.51 10.10
C THR A 100 -10.30 -16.43 10.52
N GLU A 101 -11.28 -15.91 11.27
CA GLU A 101 -12.48 -16.64 11.67
C GLU A 101 -13.33 -17.07 10.46
N LEU A 102 -13.48 -16.19 9.47
CA LEU A 102 -14.15 -16.51 8.22
C LEU A 102 -13.46 -17.65 7.47
N LEU A 103 -12.13 -17.63 7.38
CA LEU A 103 -11.37 -18.70 6.72
C LEU A 103 -11.38 -20.02 7.50
N ALA A 104 -11.48 -19.98 8.81
CA ALA A 104 -11.63 -21.16 9.65
C ALA A 104 -13.00 -21.80 9.52
N ASN A 105 -14.00 -21.07 9.02
CA ASN A 105 -15.34 -21.58 8.81
C ASN A 105 -15.39 -22.44 7.54
N ASN A 106 -15.73 -23.72 7.69
CA ASN A 106 -15.81 -24.70 6.60
C ASN A 106 -16.82 -24.32 5.48
N ASN A 107 -17.67 -23.32 5.71
CA ASN A 107 -18.66 -22.87 4.73
C ASN A 107 -18.03 -22.25 3.48
N LEU A 108 -16.76 -21.79 3.51
CA LEU A 108 -16.07 -21.24 2.35
C LEU A 108 -15.51 -22.29 1.38
N THR A 109 -15.49 -23.58 1.73
CA THR A 109 -14.86 -24.66 0.93
C THR A 109 -15.43 -24.78 -0.50
N GLY A 110 -16.68 -24.39 -0.71
CA GLY A 110 -17.33 -24.39 -2.05
C GLY A 110 -17.47 -23.01 -2.69
N LEU A 111 -17.03 -21.96 -2.01
CA LEU A 111 -17.21 -20.55 -2.38
C LEU A 111 -15.85 -19.91 -2.74
N THR A 112 -15.25 -20.40 -3.83
CA THR A 112 -13.87 -20.02 -4.24
C THR A 112 -13.69 -18.51 -4.29
N ALA A 113 -14.63 -17.76 -4.87
CA ALA A 113 -14.53 -16.30 -4.99
C ALA A 113 -14.53 -15.59 -3.61
N LEU A 114 -15.43 -16.00 -2.69
CA LEU A 114 -15.48 -15.41 -1.34
C LEU A 114 -14.26 -15.81 -0.51
N ARG A 115 -13.76 -17.04 -0.67
CA ARG A 115 -12.51 -17.46 -0.04
C ARG A 115 -11.33 -16.59 -0.51
N GLN A 116 -11.17 -16.47 -1.84
CA GLN A 116 -10.13 -15.65 -2.44
C GLN A 116 -10.21 -14.19 -1.96
N GLU A 117 -11.41 -13.64 -1.85
CA GLU A 117 -11.62 -12.30 -1.38
C GLU A 117 -11.29 -12.15 0.12
N THR A 118 -11.67 -13.14 0.94
CA THR A 118 -11.35 -13.17 2.37
C THR A 118 -9.85 -13.28 2.60
N GLU A 119 -9.15 -14.13 1.84
CA GLU A 119 -7.70 -14.27 1.89
C GLU A 119 -6.98 -12.99 1.44
N PHE A 120 -7.49 -12.36 0.39
CA PHE A 120 -6.95 -11.08 -0.08
C PHE A 120 -7.12 -9.98 0.99
N GLY A 121 -8.30 -9.92 1.65
CA GLY A 121 -8.53 -9.01 2.78
C GLY A 121 -7.60 -9.31 3.97
N LEU A 122 -7.35 -10.59 4.27
CA LEU A 122 -6.39 -10.99 5.31
C LEU A 122 -4.96 -10.53 4.98
N ALA A 123 -4.55 -10.63 3.70
CA ALA A 123 -3.24 -10.12 3.27
C ALA A 123 -3.10 -8.61 3.48
N PHE A 124 -4.15 -7.84 3.22
CA PHE A 124 -4.17 -6.39 3.53
C PHE A 124 -4.06 -6.11 5.03
N ALA A 125 -4.80 -6.85 5.85
CA ALA A 125 -4.72 -6.70 7.31
C ALA A 125 -3.33 -7.08 7.85
N ALA A 126 -2.69 -8.11 7.27
CA ALA A 126 -1.33 -8.49 7.60
C ALA A 126 -0.33 -7.37 7.23
N GLN A 127 -0.41 -6.79 6.02
CA GLN A 127 0.43 -5.64 5.64
C GLN A 127 0.22 -4.45 6.58
N ALA A 128 -1.02 -4.12 6.92
CA ALA A 128 -1.34 -3.02 7.81
C ALA A 128 -0.80 -3.22 9.24
N SER A 129 -0.63 -4.47 9.67
CA SER A 129 -0.01 -4.82 10.96
C SER A 129 1.52 -4.96 10.90
N GLY A 130 2.14 -4.79 9.72
CA GLY A 130 3.58 -4.99 9.50
C GLY A 130 4.02 -6.45 9.33
N ASP A 131 3.07 -7.38 9.23
CA ASP A 131 3.34 -8.80 8.94
C ASP A 131 3.46 -9.00 7.41
N PHE A 132 4.56 -8.48 6.85
CA PHE A 132 4.77 -8.53 5.40
C PHE A 132 5.02 -9.95 4.89
N ASP A 133 5.73 -10.78 5.63
CA ASP A 133 5.98 -12.18 5.25
C ASP A 133 4.68 -12.99 5.21
N GLY A 134 3.80 -12.82 6.20
CA GLY A 134 2.48 -13.42 6.20
C GLY A 134 1.63 -12.97 5.00
N ALA A 135 1.65 -11.67 4.68
CA ALA A 135 0.95 -11.13 3.52
C ALA A 135 1.50 -11.69 2.20
N ILE A 136 2.83 -11.73 2.04
CA ILE A 136 3.50 -12.28 0.85
C ILE A 136 3.11 -13.76 0.65
N ALA A 137 3.13 -14.57 1.71
CA ALA A 137 2.75 -15.98 1.62
C ALA A 137 1.31 -16.19 1.12
N ILE A 138 0.37 -15.37 1.60
CA ILE A 138 -1.03 -15.42 1.17
C ILE A 138 -1.17 -14.99 -0.30
N LEU A 139 -0.53 -13.87 -0.68
CA LEU A 139 -0.63 -13.31 -2.04
C LEU A 139 0.03 -14.20 -3.08
N LEU A 140 1.18 -14.84 -2.77
CA LEU A 140 1.84 -15.80 -3.66
C LEU A 140 0.92 -17.00 -3.91
N ARG A 141 0.32 -17.57 -2.88
CA ARG A 141 -0.61 -18.69 -3.03
C ARG A 141 -1.83 -18.30 -3.89
N LEU A 142 -2.39 -17.10 -3.66
CA LEU A 142 -3.48 -16.59 -4.49
C LEU A 142 -3.07 -16.40 -5.96
N SER A 143 -1.83 -15.98 -6.22
CA SER A 143 -1.34 -15.76 -7.57
C SER A 143 -1.24 -17.04 -8.42
N GLU A 144 -1.19 -18.22 -7.79
CA GLU A 144 -1.17 -19.52 -8.44
C GLU A 144 -2.58 -20.00 -8.85
N GLU A 145 -3.63 -19.32 -8.39
CA GLU A 145 -5.02 -19.69 -8.70
C GLU A 145 -5.54 -19.03 -9.98
N GLU A 146 -6.65 -19.57 -10.50
CA GLU A 146 -7.38 -18.91 -11.59
C GLU A 146 -8.08 -17.66 -11.07
N LEU A 147 -7.67 -16.50 -11.58
CA LEU A 147 -8.16 -15.19 -11.14
C LEU A 147 -8.50 -14.31 -12.34
N PRO A 148 -9.50 -13.42 -12.19
CA PRO A 148 -9.76 -12.36 -13.16
C PRO A 148 -8.51 -11.50 -13.42
N PRO A 149 -8.35 -10.96 -14.64
CA PRO A 149 -7.16 -10.14 -14.98
C PRO A 149 -6.89 -9.00 -13.99
N ASP A 150 -7.92 -8.27 -13.60
CA ASP A 150 -7.77 -7.13 -12.67
C ASP A 150 -7.32 -7.60 -11.28
N ARG A 151 -7.85 -8.72 -10.77
CA ARG A 151 -7.42 -9.29 -9.49
C ARG A 151 -5.95 -9.70 -9.52
N ARG A 152 -5.44 -10.23 -10.64
CA ARG A 152 -4.01 -10.54 -10.80
C ARG A 152 -3.15 -9.28 -10.71
N VAL A 153 -3.60 -8.17 -11.31
CA VAL A 153 -2.89 -6.88 -11.20
C VAL A 153 -2.91 -6.37 -9.77
N GLU A 154 -4.04 -6.46 -9.07
CA GLU A 154 -4.14 -6.08 -7.65
C GLU A 154 -3.20 -6.90 -6.75
N ILE A 155 -3.12 -8.22 -6.97
CA ILE A 155 -2.20 -9.09 -6.23
C ILE A 155 -0.74 -8.69 -6.52
N ALA A 156 -0.37 -8.49 -7.79
CA ALA A 156 0.98 -8.05 -8.15
C ALA A 156 1.33 -6.70 -7.52
N SER A 157 0.38 -5.75 -7.48
CA SER A 157 0.57 -4.45 -6.84
C SER A 157 0.81 -4.58 -5.33
N ASN A 158 0.05 -5.46 -4.66
CA ASN A 158 0.21 -5.69 -3.23
C ASN A 158 1.48 -6.48 -2.90
N LEU A 159 1.89 -7.46 -3.73
CA LEU A 159 3.18 -8.14 -3.62
C LEU A 159 4.34 -7.15 -3.78
N CYS A 160 4.31 -6.30 -4.81
CA CYS A 160 5.32 -5.27 -5.02
C CYS A 160 5.45 -4.35 -3.79
N ARG A 161 4.33 -3.94 -3.19
CA ARG A 161 4.32 -3.15 -1.96
C ARG A 161 4.90 -3.92 -0.78
N ALA A 162 4.43 -5.14 -0.52
CA ALA A 162 4.88 -5.95 0.61
C ALA A 162 6.38 -6.26 0.53
N TYR A 163 6.89 -6.57 -0.66
CA TYR A 163 8.32 -6.76 -0.89
C TYR A 163 9.14 -5.49 -0.66
N ARG A 164 8.63 -4.32 -1.07
CA ARG A 164 9.30 -3.04 -0.81
C ARG A 164 9.35 -2.72 0.69
N GLU A 165 8.24 -2.88 1.39
CA GLU A 165 8.18 -2.61 2.84
C GLU A 165 9.02 -3.60 3.67
N SER A 166 9.28 -4.81 3.15
CA SER A 166 10.20 -5.80 3.74
C SER A 166 11.63 -5.72 3.16
N GLU A 167 11.96 -4.66 2.40
CA GLU A 167 13.27 -4.39 1.79
C GLU A 167 13.74 -5.44 0.76
N ARG A 168 12.84 -6.27 0.31
CA ARG A 168 13.08 -7.27 -0.75
C ARG A 168 12.88 -6.63 -2.13
N LEU A 169 13.74 -5.65 -2.44
CA LEU A 169 13.56 -4.76 -3.59
C LEU A 169 13.71 -5.48 -4.95
N THR A 170 14.51 -6.54 -5.00
CA THR A 170 14.67 -7.35 -6.22
C THR A 170 13.37 -8.04 -6.59
N GLU A 171 12.76 -8.72 -5.64
CA GLU A 171 11.47 -9.41 -5.83
C GLU A 171 10.33 -8.42 -6.12
N ALA A 172 10.36 -7.23 -5.48
CA ALA A 172 9.39 -6.18 -5.80
C ALA A 172 9.44 -5.76 -7.27
N VAL A 173 10.66 -5.60 -7.80
CA VAL A 173 10.87 -5.26 -9.21
C VAL A 173 10.46 -6.42 -10.12
N GLU A 174 10.88 -7.64 -9.83
CA GLU A 174 10.56 -8.82 -10.64
C GLU A 174 9.06 -9.02 -10.80
N VAL A 175 8.29 -8.91 -9.72
CA VAL A 175 6.82 -9.02 -9.77
C VAL A 175 6.19 -7.93 -10.64
N GLY A 176 6.61 -6.68 -10.47
CA GLY A 176 6.10 -5.57 -11.26
C GLY A 176 6.41 -5.71 -12.75
N GLU A 177 7.66 -6.03 -13.09
CA GLU A 177 8.10 -6.25 -14.48
C GLU A 177 7.41 -7.43 -15.12
N GLN A 178 7.29 -8.56 -14.42
CA GLN A 178 6.63 -9.76 -14.91
C GLN A 178 5.16 -9.46 -15.24
N MET A 179 4.44 -8.75 -14.40
CA MET A 179 3.04 -8.39 -14.68
C MET A 179 2.94 -7.43 -15.87
N LEU A 180 3.78 -6.40 -15.96
CA LEU A 180 3.74 -5.42 -17.04
C LEU A 180 4.19 -5.97 -18.39
N SER A 181 5.10 -6.95 -18.42
CA SER A 181 5.56 -7.63 -19.64
C SER A 181 4.69 -8.81 -20.06
N SER A 182 3.73 -9.22 -19.21
CA SER A 182 2.86 -10.37 -19.50
C SER A 182 2.00 -10.14 -20.74
N THR A 183 1.98 -11.12 -21.66
CA THR A 183 1.11 -11.09 -22.84
C THR A 183 -0.37 -11.23 -22.50
N THR A 184 -0.68 -11.66 -21.29
CA THR A 184 -2.06 -11.84 -20.78
C THR A 184 -2.51 -10.69 -19.89
N ARG A 185 -1.71 -9.62 -19.74
CA ARG A 185 -2.14 -8.44 -19.00
C ARG A 185 -3.28 -7.72 -19.74
N PRO A 186 -4.18 -7.05 -19.02
CA PRO A 186 -5.16 -6.17 -19.66
C PRO A 186 -4.49 -5.00 -20.37
N ALA A 187 -5.23 -4.28 -21.20
CA ALA A 187 -4.80 -2.97 -21.67
C ALA A 187 -4.56 -2.02 -20.48
N TRP A 188 -3.77 -0.95 -20.69
CA TRP A 188 -3.57 0.05 -19.64
C TRP A 188 -4.90 0.47 -19.04
N ASN A 189 -4.97 0.45 -17.71
CA ASN A 189 -6.08 0.89 -16.87
C ASN A 189 -5.51 1.46 -15.57
N ASP A 190 -6.36 1.98 -14.70
CA ASP A 190 -5.93 2.61 -13.44
C ASP A 190 -5.12 1.65 -12.54
N LEU A 191 -5.49 0.38 -12.48
CA LEU A 191 -4.78 -0.62 -11.67
C LEU A 191 -3.35 -0.87 -12.17
N LEU A 192 -3.16 -0.93 -13.51
CA LEU A 192 -1.83 -1.09 -14.08
C LEU A 192 -0.97 0.18 -13.91
N VAL A 193 -1.57 1.38 -13.94
CA VAL A 193 -0.84 2.61 -13.64
C VAL A 193 -0.42 2.64 -12.17
N GLU A 194 -1.25 2.18 -11.25
CA GLU A 194 -0.89 2.07 -9.83
C GLU A 194 0.21 1.03 -9.57
N LEU A 195 0.14 -0.12 -10.24
CA LEU A 195 1.24 -1.09 -10.22
C LEU A 195 2.53 -0.48 -10.74
N GLY A 196 2.46 0.23 -11.87
CA GLY A 196 3.59 0.96 -12.44
C GLY A 196 4.18 2.00 -11.51
N ALA A 197 3.32 2.71 -10.78
CA ALA A 197 3.73 3.64 -9.72
C ALA A 197 4.47 2.92 -8.58
N GLY A 198 3.99 1.74 -8.16
CA GLY A 198 4.67 0.86 -7.20
C GLY A 198 6.04 0.38 -7.69
N LEU A 199 6.13 -0.02 -8.95
CA LEU A 199 7.38 -0.44 -9.59
C LEU A 199 8.40 0.71 -9.69
N LEU A 200 7.94 1.94 -10.03
CA LEU A 200 8.81 3.12 -10.00
C LEU A 200 9.40 3.36 -8.62
N ALA A 201 8.58 3.21 -7.57
CA ALA A 201 9.08 3.31 -6.21
C ALA A 201 10.16 2.23 -5.92
N ALA A 202 9.94 0.98 -6.33
CA ALA A 202 10.90 -0.09 -6.18
C ALA A 202 12.22 0.19 -6.92
N TYR A 203 12.18 0.69 -8.16
CA TYR A 203 13.38 1.11 -8.90
C TYR A 203 14.15 2.21 -8.15
N MET A 204 13.46 3.23 -7.64
CA MET A 204 14.09 4.32 -6.92
C MET A 204 14.75 3.84 -5.61
N GLU A 205 14.06 3.01 -4.86
CA GLU A 205 14.55 2.45 -3.60
C GLU A 205 15.75 1.51 -3.83
N ARG A 206 15.71 0.69 -4.88
CA ARG A 206 16.83 -0.17 -5.30
C ARG A 206 17.99 0.62 -5.92
N GLY A 207 17.72 1.80 -6.45
CA GLY A 207 18.72 2.67 -7.06
C GLY A 207 18.83 2.62 -8.56
N ASP A 208 17.94 1.96 -9.24
CA ASP A 208 17.86 1.88 -10.70
C ASP A 208 17.33 3.19 -11.32
N LEU A 209 17.96 4.32 -10.99
CA LEU A 209 17.44 5.65 -11.32
C LEU A 209 17.26 5.91 -12.82
N LEU A 210 18.15 5.35 -13.65
CA LEU A 210 18.01 5.49 -15.10
C LEU A 210 16.77 4.75 -15.60
N ARG A 211 16.54 3.54 -15.12
CA ARG A 211 15.39 2.72 -15.47
C ARG A 211 14.08 3.35 -14.94
N ALA A 212 14.10 3.88 -13.71
CA ALA A 212 13.00 4.63 -13.15
C ALA A 212 12.63 5.83 -14.05
N ARG A 213 13.62 6.60 -14.52
CA ARG A 213 13.36 7.76 -15.38
C ARG A 213 12.75 7.37 -16.73
N GLN A 214 13.25 6.29 -17.36
CA GLN A 214 12.71 5.79 -18.61
C GLN A 214 11.25 5.31 -18.45
N PHE A 215 11.01 4.52 -17.42
CA PHE A 215 9.68 3.98 -17.15
C PHE A 215 8.67 5.05 -16.68
N ALA A 216 9.13 6.10 -15.99
CA ALA A 216 8.27 7.24 -15.63
C ALA A 216 7.67 7.92 -16.87
N ALA A 217 8.43 8.06 -17.95
CA ALA A 217 7.92 8.62 -19.21
C ALA A 217 6.85 7.72 -19.85
N GLU A 218 7.04 6.40 -19.83
CA GLU A 218 6.04 5.44 -20.31
C GLU A 218 4.74 5.52 -19.48
N LEU A 219 4.87 5.59 -18.14
CA LEU A 219 3.74 5.66 -17.23
C LEU A 219 2.94 6.95 -17.38
N LEU A 220 3.63 8.10 -17.60
CA LEU A 220 2.98 9.37 -17.90
C LEU A 220 2.17 9.31 -19.19
N ASN A 221 2.74 8.74 -20.26
CA ASN A 221 2.04 8.56 -21.52
C ASN A 221 0.80 7.66 -21.37
N ALA A 222 0.89 6.59 -20.61
CA ALA A 222 -0.25 5.72 -20.33
C ALA A 222 -1.35 6.46 -19.56
N ALA A 223 -0.98 7.21 -18.52
CA ALA A 223 -1.93 8.00 -17.73
C ALA A 223 -2.62 9.10 -18.55
N ASP A 224 -1.86 9.78 -19.42
CA ASP A 224 -2.41 10.83 -20.32
C ASP A 224 -3.39 10.22 -21.33
N ALA A 225 -3.10 9.04 -21.87
CA ALA A 225 -3.97 8.34 -22.80
C ALA A 225 -5.27 7.86 -22.12
N LEU A 226 -5.22 7.48 -20.83
CA LEU A 226 -6.39 7.12 -20.05
C LEU A 226 -7.23 8.34 -19.66
N GLY A 227 -6.59 9.45 -19.33
CA GLY A 227 -7.24 10.69 -18.93
C GLY A 227 -8.00 10.62 -17.59
N THR A 228 -7.86 9.54 -16.82
CA THR A 228 -8.53 9.39 -15.52
C THR A 228 -7.79 10.17 -14.44
N PRO A 229 -8.50 10.82 -13.50
CA PRO A 229 -7.87 11.53 -12.40
C PRO A 229 -6.91 10.63 -11.57
N ARG A 230 -7.32 9.39 -11.33
CA ARG A 230 -6.56 8.40 -10.56
C ARG A 230 -5.20 8.10 -11.21
N SER A 231 -5.20 7.79 -12.51
CA SER A 231 -3.98 7.54 -13.28
C SER A 231 -3.09 8.78 -13.39
N ILE A 232 -3.67 9.95 -13.67
CA ILE A 232 -2.92 11.22 -13.78
C ILE A 232 -2.21 11.54 -12.46
N VAL A 233 -2.91 11.44 -11.33
CA VAL A 233 -2.32 11.69 -10.01
C VAL A 233 -1.20 10.70 -9.70
N ALA A 234 -1.43 9.40 -9.88
CA ALA A 234 -0.44 8.37 -9.57
C ALA A 234 0.84 8.52 -10.41
N ALA A 235 0.70 8.66 -11.73
CA ALA A 235 1.84 8.78 -12.64
C ALA A 235 2.63 10.07 -12.41
N ASN A 236 1.97 11.23 -12.34
CA ASN A 236 2.65 12.50 -12.12
C ASN A 236 3.31 12.57 -10.74
N TRP A 237 2.68 12.01 -9.70
CA TRP A 237 3.28 11.95 -8.38
C TRP A 237 4.57 11.13 -8.36
N MET A 238 4.58 9.98 -9.01
CA MET A 238 5.76 9.13 -9.09
C MET A 238 6.84 9.70 -10.04
N ALA A 239 6.46 10.32 -11.15
CA ALA A 239 7.38 11.07 -12.00
C ALA A 239 8.05 12.21 -11.25
N SER A 240 7.30 12.93 -10.42
CA SER A 240 7.83 13.97 -9.52
C SER A 240 8.86 13.42 -8.52
N ASN A 241 8.60 12.26 -7.91
CA ASN A 241 9.54 11.63 -7.01
C ASN A 241 10.81 11.17 -7.75
N THR A 242 10.66 10.61 -8.95
CA THR A 242 11.78 10.16 -9.80
C THR A 242 12.64 11.35 -10.23
N ALA A 243 12.03 12.46 -10.65
CA ALA A 243 12.75 13.68 -11.01
C ALA A 243 13.52 14.27 -9.80
N SER A 244 12.90 14.26 -8.60
CA SER A 244 13.58 14.68 -7.37
C SER A 244 14.79 13.78 -7.06
N ALA A 245 14.64 12.46 -7.17
CA ALA A 245 15.71 11.50 -6.89
C ALA A 245 16.88 11.59 -7.89
N THR A 246 16.62 12.14 -9.08
CA THR A 246 17.63 12.35 -10.15
C THR A 246 18.15 13.79 -10.20
N GLY A 247 17.82 14.64 -9.23
CA GLY A 247 18.33 16.01 -9.11
C GLY A 247 17.65 17.05 -10.00
N HIS A 248 16.50 16.74 -10.60
CA HIS A 248 15.74 17.62 -11.49
C HIS A 248 14.60 18.32 -10.74
N ALA A 249 14.95 19.25 -9.85
CA ALA A 249 14.00 19.84 -8.88
C ALA A 249 12.81 20.58 -9.56
N GLU A 250 13.06 21.37 -10.60
CA GLU A 250 11.98 22.10 -11.31
C GLU A 250 11.04 21.14 -12.05
N GLU A 251 11.56 20.10 -12.70
CA GLU A 251 10.75 19.06 -13.34
C GLU A 251 9.90 18.33 -12.29
N ALA A 252 10.49 18.01 -11.13
CA ALA A 252 9.79 17.39 -10.01
C ALA A 252 8.64 18.26 -9.49
N LEU A 253 8.87 19.57 -9.38
CA LEU A 253 7.85 20.53 -8.97
C LEU A 253 6.70 20.59 -9.99
N SER A 254 7.01 20.69 -11.28
CA SER A 254 6.00 20.72 -12.35
C SER A 254 5.07 19.49 -12.34
N PHE A 255 5.62 18.28 -12.19
CA PHE A 255 4.82 17.06 -12.04
C PHE A 255 3.99 17.06 -10.76
N ALA A 256 4.54 17.53 -9.64
CA ALA A 256 3.82 17.63 -8.38
C ALA A 256 2.64 18.63 -8.48
N GLU A 257 2.83 19.77 -9.14
CA GLU A 257 1.79 20.77 -9.40
C GLU A 257 0.64 20.18 -10.22
N ARG A 258 0.96 19.40 -11.27
CA ARG A 258 -0.03 18.73 -12.10
C ARG A 258 -0.82 17.68 -11.31
N ALA A 259 -0.15 16.84 -10.53
CA ALA A 259 -0.81 15.85 -9.67
C ALA A 259 -1.73 16.53 -8.65
N MET A 260 -1.26 17.64 -8.04
CA MET A 260 -2.02 18.37 -7.05
C MET A 260 -3.25 19.07 -7.64
N ALA A 261 -3.16 19.65 -8.83
CA ALA A 261 -4.29 20.28 -9.49
C ALA A 261 -5.46 19.29 -9.67
N VAL A 262 -5.17 18.08 -10.17
CA VAL A 262 -6.18 17.02 -10.33
C VAL A 262 -6.70 16.52 -8.99
N GLN A 263 -5.82 16.35 -7.98
CA GLN A 263 -6.20 15.86 -6.66
C GLN A 263 -7.13 16.85 -5.91
N LEU A 264 -6.95 18.17 -6.12
CA LEU A 264 -7.81 19.20 -5.52
C LEU A 264 -9.24 19.13 -6.04
N GLU A 265 -9.44 18.71 -7.28
CA GLU A 265 -10.77 18.60 -7.90
C GLU A 265 -11.51 17.32 -7.46
N THR A 266 -10.79 16.24 -7.19
CA THR A 266 -11.38 14.89 -7.08
C THR A 266 -11.01 14.15 -5.79
N GLY A 267 -10.05 14.67 -5.01
CA GLY A 267 -9.44 13.96 -3.90
C GLY A 267 -10.18 14.10 -2.56
N GLN A 268 -9.90 13.14 -1.69
CA GLN A 268 -10.29 13.17 -0.28
C GLN A 268 -9.45 14.20 0.49
N PRO A 269 -10.01 14.89 1.52
CA PRO A 269 -9.30 15.94 2.26
C PRO A 269 -7.95 15.49 2.85
N GLY A 270 -7.85 14.30 3.42
CA GLY A 270 -6.60 13.76 3.97
C GLY A 270 -5.53 13.49 2.90
N SER A 271 -5.92 13.07 1.70
CA SER A 271 -4.99 12.89 0.57
C SER A 271 -4.47 14.22 0.05
N ILE A 272 -5.35 15.23 -0.02
CA ILE A 272 -5.00 16.60 -0.41
C ILE A 272 -3.99 17.20 0.57
N ALA A 273 -4.22 17.05 1.87
CA ALA A 273 -3.32 17.56 2.91
C ALA A 273 -1.90 16.96 2.80
N ARG A 274 -1.79 15.64 2.64
CA ARG A 274 -0.50 14.97 2.41
C ARG A 274 0.21 15.44 1.16
N MET A 275 -0.53 15.64 0.08
CA MET A 275 0.03 16.10 -1.19
C MET A 275 0.49 17.55 -1.12
N ARG A 276 -0.27 18.45 -0.45
CA ARG A 276 0.14 19.83 -0.19
C ARG A 276 1.46 19.91 0.57
N LEU A 277 1.61 19.07 1.59
CA LEU A 277 2.82 19.02 2.39
C LEU A 277 4.04 18.57 1.58
N ALA A 278 3.89 17.51 0.80
CA ALA A 278 4.98 17.03 -0.04
C ALA A 278 5.29 17.97 -1.22
N HIS A 279 4.28 18.66 -1.76
CA HIS A 279 4.47 19.74 -2.74
C HIS A 279 5.24 20.92 -2.14
N ALA A 280 4.90 21.36 -0.92
CA ALA A 280 5.62 22.41 -0.21
C ALA A 280 7.12 22.09 -0.08
N ARG A 281 7.47 20.85 0.32
CA ARG A 281 8.86 20.38 0.38
C ARG A 281 9.58 20.47 -0.97
N LYS A 282 8.93 20.04 -2.06
CA LYS A 282 9.50 20.12 -3.42
C LYS A 282 9.70 21.58 -3.86
N ARG A 283 8.76 22.44 -3.53
CA ARG A 283 8.84 23.86 -3.84
C ARG A 283 10.00 24.56 -3.10
N LEU A 284 10.22 24.21 -1.82
CA LEU A 284 11.38 24.71 -1.06
C LEU A 284 12.71 24.25 -1.67
N LEU A 285 12.78 23.04 -2.21
CA LEU A 285 13.98 22.50 -2.86
C LEU A 285 14.21 23.15 -4.25
N ALA A 286 13.18 23.31 -5.06
CA ALA A 286 13.29 23.86 -6.40
C ALA A 286 13.44 25.39 -6.38
N ARG A 287 12.71 26.06 -5.51
CA ARG A 287 12.61 27.54 -5.47
C ARG A 287 12.80 28.07 -4.04
N PRO A 288 14.04 28.01 -3.49
CA PRO A 288 14.33 28.48 -2.12
C PRO A 288 13.89 29.91 -1.85
N GLN A 289 13.90 30.79 -2.89
CA GLN A 289 13.46 32.16 -2.80
C GLN A 289 11.95 32.33 -2.51
N GLU A 290 11.15 31.28 -2.70
CA GLU A 290 9.72 31.28 -2.40
C GLU A 290 9.40 30.76 -0.96
N ALA A 291 10.43 30.60 -0.12
CA ALA A 291 10.27 30.04 1.23
C ALA A 291 9.22 30.79 2.07
N ALA A 292 9.14 32.13 1.94
CA ALA A 292 8.15 32.94 2.65
C ALA A 292 6.71 32.57 2.24
N ALA A 293 6.44 32.41 0.94
CA ALA A 293 5.14 32.02 0.45
C ALA A 293 4.78 30.58 0.88
N VAL A 294 5.75 29.66 0.87
CA VAL A 294 5.55 28.29 1.35
C VAL A 294 5.26 28.26 2.85
N ARG A 295 6.02 29.03 3.65
CA ARG A 295 5.77 29.19 5.10
C ARG A 295 4.32 29.62 5.38
N ASP A 296 3.83 30.65 4.66
CA ASP A 296 2.50 31.19 4.88
C ASP A 296 1.40 30.17 4.52
N VAL A 297 1.59 29.38 3.46
CA VAL A 297 0.71 28.25 3.09
C VAL A 297 0.70 27.17 4.18
N LEU A 298 1.88 26.80 4.71
CA LEU A 298 1.99 25.77 5.76
C LEU A 298 1.41 26.25 7.09
N ARG A 299 1.56 27.53 7.45
CA ARG A 299 0.88 28.13 8.63
C ARG A 299 -0.63 28.03 8.51
N GLY A 300 -1.20 28.31 7.34
CA GLY A 300 -2.63 28.11 7.10
C GLY A 300 -3.07 26.64 7.24
N ALA A 301 -2.24 25.70 6.80
CA ALA A 301 -2.53 24.28 6.89
C ALA A 301 -2.57 23.76 8.34
N ILE A 302 -1.86 24.36 9.29
CA ILE A 302 -1.92 23.94 10.72
C ILE A 302 -3.36 23.99 11.23
N VAL A 303 -4.08 25.06 10.94
CA VAL A 303 -5.48 25.24 11.38
C VAL A 303 -6.39 24.15 10.79
N GLU A 304 -6.20 23.82 9.51
CA GLU A 304 -6.96 22.74 8.85
C GLU A 304 -6.66 21.35 9.48
N PHE A 305 -5.38 21.11 9.82
CA PHE A 305 -4.94 19.85 10.44
C PHE A 305 -5.40 19.71 11.91
N GLU A 306 -5.61 20.79 12.62
CA GLU A 306 -6.17 20.77 13.98
C GLU A 306 -7.67 20.45 13.99
N GLN A 307 -8.39 20.80 12.92
CA GLN A 307 -9.83 20.57 12.77
C GLN A 307 -10.17 19.19 12.17
N THR A 308 -9.19 18.50 11.59
CA THR A 308 -9.37 17.20 10.95
C THR A 308 -8.76 16.08 11.79
N ALA A 309 -9.31 14.85 11.69
CA ALA A 309 -8.76 13.67 12.34
C ALA A 309 -7.44 13.22 11.68
N THR A 310 -6.45 14.11 11.64
CA THR A 310 -5.16 13.90 11.00
C THR A 310 -4.24 13.08 11.91
N SER A 311 -3.46 12.15 11.34
CA SER A 311 -2.53 11.32 12.10
C SER A 311 -1.45 12.18 12.78
N THR A 312 -0.98 11.73 13.94
CA THR A 312 0.11 12.39 14.68
C THR A 312 1.38 12.53 13.84
N VAL A 313 1.67 11.55 12.97
CA VAL A 313 2.82 11.55 12.06
C VAL A 313 2.67 12.65 10.99
N GLU A 314 1.49 12.85 10.44
CA GLU A 314 1.25 13.90 9.44
C GLU A 314 1.37 15.29 10.06
N ARG A 315 0.86 15.46 11.28
CA ARG A 315 1.03 16.70 12.05
C ARG A 315 2.52 16.98 12.36
N ALA A 316 3.27 15.95 12.74
CA ALA A 316 4.72 16.07 12.95
C ALA A 316 5.44 16.51 11.66
N ARG A 317 5.12 15.91 10.53
CA ARG A 317 5.69 16.29 9.22
C ARG A 317 5.37 17.73 8.84
N LEU A 318 4.13 18.17 9.03
CA LEU A 318 3.74 19.57 8.78
C LEU A 318 4.60 20.54 9.58
N LEU A 319 4.78 20.30 10.89
CA LEU A 319 5.58 21.14 11.75
C LEU A 319 7.06 21.16 11.35
N VAL A 320 7.63 20.03 10.94
CA VAL A 320 9.03 19.94 10.46
C VAL A 320 9.21 20.73 9.15
N GLU A 321 8.28 20.61 8.19
CA GLU A 321 8.40 21.37 6.93
C GLU A 321 8.12 22.87 7.13
N LEU A 322 7.23 23.24 8.05
CA LEU A 322 7.06 24.64 8.43
C LEU A 322 8.34 25.22 9.06
N ALA A 323 8.93 24.49 10.01
CA ALA A 323 10.19 24.89 10.64
C ALA A 323 11.32 25.03 9.61
N ARG A 324 11.36 24.16 8.59
CA ARG A 324 12.29 24.29 7.47
C ARG A 324 12.10 25.59 6.69
N ALA A 325 10.86 25.94 6.36
CA ALA A 325 10.53 27.18 5.65
C ALA A 325 10.89 28.40 6.51
N GLU A 326 10.62 28.37 7.81
CA GLU A 326 10.97 29.42 8.76
C GLU A 326 12.49 29.60 8.92
N CYS A 327 13.24 28.50 8.99
CA CYS A 327 14.69 28.54 8.95
C CYS A 327 15.21 29.25 7.69
N MET A 328 14.63 28.95 6.52
CA MET A 328 15.04 29.57 5.25
C MET A 328 14.64 31.05 5.14
N THR A 329 13.60 31.49 5.87
CA THR A 329 13.19 32.91 5.91
C THR A 329 13.88 33.69 7.02
N GLY A 330 14.66 33.05 7.89
CA GLY A 330 15.35 33.67 9.01
C GLY A 330 14.51 33.78 10.29
N ASP A 331 13.33 33.21 10.35
CA ASP A 331 12.44 33.15 11.50
C ASP A 331 12.91 32.01 12.44
N LEU A 332 14.13 32.17 13.02
CA LEU A 332 14.86 31.06 13.65
C LEU A 332 14.24 30.59 14.97
N ASP A 333 13.65 31.49 15.76
CA ASP A 333 13.04 31.13 17.04
C ASP A 333 11.75 30.31 16.81
N GLU A 334 10.91 30.72 15.87
CA GLU A 334 9.72 29.99 15.44
C GLU A 334 10.11 28.63 14.84
N SER A 335 11.17 28.58 14.05
CA SER A 335 11.71 27.35 13.47
C SER A 335 12.09 26.34 14.56
N VAL A 336 12.76 26.78 15.63
CA VAL A 336 13.10 25.92 16.78
C VAL A 336 11.83 25.41 17.47
N GLU A 337 10.87 26.30 17.73
CA GLU A 337 9.61 25.92 18.39
C GLU A 337 8.86 24.86 17.59
N HIS A 338 8.66 25.09 16.29
CA HIS A 338 7.92 24.16 15.45
C HIS A 338 8.66 22.85 15.23
N ALA A 339 9.97 22.86 15.05
CA ALA A 339 10.78 21.64 14.90
C ALA A 339 10.75 20.79 16.18
N ASP A 340 10.86 21.41 17.36
CA ASP A 340 10.82 20.71 18.64
C ASP A 340 9.42 20.12 18.92
N ARG A 341 8.36 20.88 18.64
CA ARG A 341 6.98 20.37 18.69
C ARG A 341 6.77 19.21 17.72
N GLY A 342 7.27 19.32 16.48
CA GLY A 342 7.20 18.26 15.47
C GLY A 342 7.92 17.00 15.96
N ARG A 343 9.15 17.13 16.46
CA ARG A 343 9.93 16.04 17.06
C ARG A 343 9.16 15.36 18.22
N GLY A 344 8.53 16.14 19.09
CA GLY A 344 7.76 15.62 20.24
C GLY A 344 6.53 14.81 19.85
N LEU A 345 5.96 15.06 18.66
CA LEU A 345 4.83 14.31 18.12
C LEU A 345 5.24 13.01 17.40
N VAL A 346 6.51 12.84 17.04
CA VAL A 346 6.98 11.67 16.29
C VAL A 346 6.95 10.42 17.17
N PRO A 347 6.21 9.35 16.81
CA PRO A 347 6.24 8.09 17.52
C PRO A 347 7.65 7.47 17.48
N ASN A 348 7.97 6.64 18.49
CA ASN A 348 9.27 5.96 18.53
C ASN A 348 9.51 5.03 17.32
N THR A 349 8.45 4.58 16.67
CA THR A 349 8.50 3.76 15.46
C THR A 349 8.81 4.53 14.18
N ALA A 350 8.78 5.87 14.21
CA ALA A 350 9.03 6.72 13.04
C ALA A 350 10.42 7.39 13.12
N SER A 351 11.48 6.60 13.34
CA SER A 351 12.85 7.05 13.56
C SER A 351 13.41 7.93 12.46
N ALA A 352 13.08 7.65 11.19
CA ALA A 352 13.53 8.48 10.06
C ALA A 352 12.99 9.92 10.12
N LEU A 353 11.71 10.12 10.47
CA LEU A 353 11.13 11.46 10.61
C LEU A 353 11.70 12.18 11.83
N ARG A 354 11.99 11.45 12.90
CA ARG A 354 12.65 11.98 14.09
C ARG A 354 14.05 12.50 13.74
N ALA A 355 14.85 11.70 13.03
CA ALA A 355 16.17 12.11 12.57
C ALA A 355 16.12 13.35 11.67
N GLU A 356 15.13 13.49 10.78
CA GLU A 356 14.93 14.71 9.97
C GLU A 356 14.66 15.95 10.84
N ALA A 357 13.82 15.82 11.87
CA ALA A 357 13.50 16.93 12.79
C ALA A 357 14.73 17.33 13.65
N GLU A 358 15.45 16.35 14.17
CA GLU A 358 16.66 16.55 14.97
C GLU A 358 17.78 17.20 14.14
N LEU A 359 17.95 16.78 12.88
CA LEU A 359 18.91 17.39 11.96
C LEU A 359 18.56 18.85 11.64
N LEU A 360 17.27 19.16 11.46
CA LEU A 360 16.83 20.54 11.27
C LEU A 360 17.13 21.39 12.50
N LEU A 361 16.84 20.88 13.70
CA LEU A 361 17.18 21.55 14.96
C LEU A 361 18.70 21.81 15.09
N ALA A 362 19.53 20.81 14.73
CA ALA A 362 20.98 20.98 14.74
C ALA A 362 21.42 22.12 13.84
N ARG A 363 20.88 22.21 12.62
CA ARG A 363 21.17 23.30 11.66
C ARG A 363 20.74 24.68 12.20
N VAL A 364 19.53 24.77 12.76
CA VAL A 364 19.01 26.02 13.30
C VAL A 364 19.84 26.46 14.54
N TYR A 365 20.12 25.53 15.46
CA TYR A 365 21.00 25.88 16.62
C TYR A 365 22.39 26.31 16.19
N GLY A 366 22.97 25.67 15.18
CA GLY A 366 24.23 26.06 14.59
C GLY A 366 24.19 27.47 14.00
N SER A 367 23.15 27.84 13.28
CA SER A 367 22.98 29.14 12.65
C SER A 367 22.81 30.30 13.67
N VAL A 368 22.27 30.01 14.87
CA VAL A 368 22.14 30.96 15.98
C VAL A 368 23.34 30.92 16.97
N GLY A 369 24.40 30.14 16.67
CA GLY A 369 25.59 30.03 17.49
C GLY A 369 25.44 29.20 18.78
N ARG A 370 24.37 28.43 18.93
CA ARG A 370 24.11 27.54 20.08
C ARG A 370 24.75 26.15 19.88
N MET A 371 26.10 26.12 19.81
CA MET A 371 26.85 24.92 19.40
C MET A 371 26.60 23.71 20.28
N ASP A 372 26.57 23.86 21.62
CA ASP A 372 26.28 22.74 22.54
C ASP A 372 24.91 22.09 22.28
N GLN A 373 23.93 22.87 21.81
CA GLN A 373 22.60 22.36 21.47
C GLN A 373 22.61 21.66 20.11
N ALA A 374 23.36 22.21 19.15
CA ALA A 374 23.54 21.60 17.84
C ALA A 374 24.22 20.24 17.94
N GLU A 375 25.30 20.12 18.71
CA GLU A 375 26.01 18.85 18.95
C GLU A 375 25.10 17.79 19.59
N ARG A 376 24.29 18.17 20.59
CA ARG A 376 23.33 17.26 21.21
C ARG A 376 22.30 16.73 20.20
N GLN A 377 21.82 17.60 19.31
CA GLN A 377 20.88 17.14 18.28
C GLN A 377 21.56 16.23 17.26
N LEU A 378 22.80 16.49 16.86
CA LEU A 378 23.56 15.60 15.97
C LEU A 378 23.82 14.23 16.60
N SER A 379 24.10 14.17 17.91
CA SER A 379 24.17 12.88 18.63
C SER A 379 22.84 12.14 18.57
N SER A 380 21.72 12.84 18.82
CA SER A 380 20.38 12.26 18.75
C SER A 380 20.02 11.75 17.34
N VAL A 381 20.43 12.47 16.27
CA VAL A 381 20.28 12.01 14.88
C VAL A 381 20.98 10.66 14.66
N ARG A 382 22.23 10.52 15.15
CA ARG A 382 23.00 9.28 15.03
C ARG A 382 22.29 8.12 15.75
N ASP A 383 21.77 8.37 16.96
CA ASP A 383 21.02 7.38 17.74
C ASP A 383 19.71 6.99 17.03
N SER A 384 19.04 7.92 16.37
CA SER A 384 17.81 7.68 15.62
C SER A 384 18.04 6.93 14.31
N LEU A 385 19.21 7.13 13.66
CA LEU A 385 19.56 6.48 12.39
C LEU A 385 20.20 5.11 12.56
N SER A 386 20.96 4.88 13.63
CA SER A 386 21.72 3.63 13.85
C SER A 386 20.88 2.34 13.83
N PRO A 387 19.64 2.30 14.34
CA PRO A 387 18.80 1.10 14.28
C PRO A 387 18.09 0.93 12.93
N LEU A 388 18.17 1.92 12.01
CA LEU A 388 17.50 1.82 10.72
C LEU A 388 18.32 0.92 9.79
N PRO A 389 17.64 0.17 8.91
CA PRO A 389 18.32 -0.63 7.91
C PRO A 389 19.10 0.22 6.91
N ASP A 390 20.12 -0.39 6.33
CA ASP A 390 20.91 0.24 5.28
C ASP A 390 20.04 0.43 4.03
N SER A 391 19.70 1.67 3.74
CA SER A 391 18.82 2.04 2.62
C SER A 391 19.24 3.38 2.03
N ARG A 392 18.84 3.65 0.80
CA ARG A 392 19.08 4.96 0.18
C ARG A 392 18.46 6.13 0.95
N ARG A 393 17.35 5.90 1.65
CA ARG A 393 16.73 6.91 2.51
C ARG A 393 17.64 7.21 3.71
N SER A 394 18.16 6.15 4.36
CA SER A 394 19.13 6.28 5.46
C SER A 394 20.42 6.94 4.97
N ALA A 395 20.92 6.54 3.80
CA ALA A 395 22.09 7.14 3.16
C ALA A 395 21.94 8.66 2.97
N ALA A 396 20.80 9.12 2.46
CA ALA A 396 20.53 10.55 2.25
C ALA A 396 20.53 11.35 3.56
N THR A 397 19.98 10.79 4.64
CA THR A 397 19.95 11.46 5.94
C THR A 397 21.32 11.43 6.59
N TRP A 398 22.11 10.35 6.49
CA TRP A 398 23.50 10.30 6.94
C TRP A 398 24.37 11.31 6.19
N TYR A 399 24.18 11.43 4.87
CA TYR A 399 24.90 12.42 4.06
C TYR A 399 24.59 13.84 4.53
N ALA A 400 23.31 14.18 4.70
CA ALA A 400 22.90 15.50 5.19
C ALA A 400 23.37 15.79 6.63
N THR A 401 23.53 14.74 7.44
CA THR A 401 24.12 14.83 8.79
C THR A 401 25.60 15.15 8.70
N ALA A 402 26.34 14.48 7.81
CA ALA A 402 27.76 14.73 7.56
C ALA A 402 28.02 16.18 7.10
N GLU A 403 27.26 16.67 6.12
CA GLU A 403 27.32 18.08 5.68
C GLU A 403 27.10 19.06 6.84
N THR A 404 26.14 18.74 7.73
CA THR A 404 25.84 19.61 8.87
C THR A 404 26.98 19.59 9.90
N MET A 405 27.56 18.41 10.17
CA MET A 405 28.75 18.29 11.05
C MET A 405 29.96 19.08 10.51
N GLU A 406 30.21 18.95 9.19
CA GLU A 406 31.28 19.70 8.52
C GLU A 406 31.09 21.23 8.64
N GLN A 407 29.84 21.69 8.41
CA GLN A 407 29.50 23.13 8.56
C GLN A 407 29.67 23.63 9.99
N LEU A 408 29.49 22.78 10.98
CA LEU A 408 29.68 23.10 12.40
C LEU A 408 31.12 22.87 12.90
N GLY A 409 32.02 22.39 12.02
CA GLY A 409 33.45 22.21 12.33
C GLY A 409 33.80 20.84 12.94
N ASP A 410 32.87 19.91 13.04
CA ASP A 410 33.10 18.50 13.45
C ASP A 410 33.56 17.69 12.25
N SER A 411 34.82 17.83 11.86
CA SER A 411 35.36 17.10 10.68
C SER A 411 35.46 15.60 10.91
N ASP A 412 35.75 15.11 12.10
CA ASP A 412 35.87 13.69 12.39
C ASP A 412 34.51 13.02 12.39
N GLY A 413 33.51 13.64 13.02
CA GLY A 413 32.12 13.18 12.98
C GLY A 413 31.54 13.18 11.56
N ALA A 414 31.89 14.19 10.74
CA ALA A 414 31.50 14.28 9.35
C ALA A 414 32.03 13.10 8.52
N VAL A 415 33.30 12.72 8.68
CA VAL A 415 33.90 11.56 7.98
C VAL A 415 33.20 10.28 8.33
N ASP A 416 32.92 10.02 9.62
CA ASP A 416 32.17 8.82 10.06
C ASP A 416 30.75 8.79 9.45
N ALA A 417 30.06 9.93 9.44
CA ALA A 417 28.73 10.03 8.86
C ALA A 417 28.72 9.85 7.33
N TYR A 418 29.72 10.35 6.60
CA TYR A 418 29.91 10.07 5.17
C TYR A 418 30.16 8.59 4.89
N GLN A 419 31.01 7.94 5.70
CA GLN A 419 31.23 6.49 5.56
C GLN A 419 29.96 5.68 5.78
N ARG A 420 29.14 6.07 6.77
CA ARG A 420 27.83 5.48 6.99
C ARG A 420 26.88 5.69 5.80
N ALA A 421 26.88 6.90 5.24
CA ALA A 421 26.07 7.19 4.05
C ALA A 421 26.46 6.30 2.86
N LEU A 422 27.76 6.10 2.62
CA LEU A 422 28.27 5.22 1.56
C LEU A 422 27.88 3.77 1.82
N ALA A 423 28.06 3.25 3.03
CA ALA A 423 27.66 1.90 3.40
C ALA A 423 26.15 1.67 3.18
N CYS A 424 25.29 2.60 3.62
CA CYS A 424 23.83 2.54 3.37
C CYS A 424 23.47 2.64 1.89
N ALA A 425 24.32 3.21 1.04
CA ALA A 425 24.14 3.25 -0.40
C ALA A 425 24.68 1.99 -1.14
N GLY A 426 25.32 1.08 -0.40
CA GLY A 426 25.95 -0.11 -0.96
C GLY A 426 27.31 0.15 -1.66
N LEU A 427 28.03 1.18 -1.25
CA LEU A 427 29.33 1.62 -1.79
C LEU A 427 30.47 1.41 -0.80
#